data_9a738ec79a4bf00ed6804b5a893bc67d
#
_entry.id   9a738ec79a4bf00ed6804b5a893bc67d
#
_cell.length_a   1.000
_cell.length_b   1.000
_cell.length_c   1.000
_cell.angle_alpha   90.00
_cell.angle_beta   90.00
_cell.angle_gamma   90.00
#
_symmetry.space_group_name_H-M   'P 1'
#
loop_
_entity.id
_entity.type
_entity.pdbx_description
1 polymer ?
#
loop_
_entity_poly.entity_id
_entity_poly.type
_entity_poly.pdbx_seq_one_letter_code
_entity_poly.pdbx_strand_id
1 'polypeptide(L)'
;MAEIFGAGLTHYPALIAPDEDKMYPLLRTLKNDERLPESLKDPMNWPEPMRVEFGDDDGYTAAQKHRERLVAGFRKVRQEIQAFNPDFVIIFGDDQYENFREDVITPFCVLAYDEFNCSPFTRADGSARRNVWDEPADKVFNYQGHPEASRYLTSGLINQGVDMAYAYRPLHEPGLAHAFINTLLYLDYDREGFSFPVVPMAVNCYGRGVISQKGGALPVKVNGVALEPDPPGPTAKRCMQVGAALARVLKESPYRVALVASSSWSHAFLTAKNNYLWPDTSSDREMLSSLKAANYGYWSSRTTAELEAAGQHELLNWACMLGAMEELNAKPDYVEWVETDVLTSNKCFATFKT
;
A
#
# COMPACT_ATOMS: atom_id res chain seq x y z
N MET A 1 25.18 16.40 -5.97
CA MET A 1 24.63 15.85 -4.70
C MET A 1 23.37 15.12 -5.06
N ALA A 2 23.12 13.98 -4.45
CA ALA A 2 21.90 13.24 -4.66
C ALA A 2 20.68 14.10 -4.31
N GLU A 3 19.66 14.07 -5.14
CA GLU A 3 18.39 14.73 -4.89
C GLU A 3 17.36 13.62 -4.60
N ILE A 4 16.52 13.85 -3.59
CA ILE A 4 15.54 12.86 -3.15
C ILE A 4 14.18 13.54 -3.08
N PHE A 5 13.18 12.93 -3.71
CA PHE A 5 11.78 13.34 -3.66
C PHE A 5 10.98 12.28 -2.91
N GLY A 6 10.06 12.69 -2.05
CA GLY A 6 9.16 11.78 -1.34
C GLY A 6 7.72 11.91 -1.82
N ALA A 7 7.02 10.78 -1.94
CA ALA A 7 5.58 10.76 -2.19
C ALA A 7 4.90 9.62 -1.44
N GLY A 8 3.72 9.89 -0.91
CA GLY A 8 2.80 8.89 -0.38
C GLY A 8 1.56 8.80 -1.25
N LEU A 9 1.07 7.59 -1.48
CA LEU A 9 -0.14 7.31 -2.27
C LEU A 9 -0.78 5.99 -1.84
N THR A 10 -1.79 5.54 -2.55
CA THR A 10 -2.51 4.29 -2.27
C THR A 10 -2.40 3.33 -3.45
N HIS A 11 -2.46 2.02 -3.17
CA HIS A 11 -2.62 0.98 -4.19
C HIS A 11 -4.01 0.34 -4.18
N TYR A 12 -5.01 1.04 -3.69
CA TYR A 12 -6.38 0.55 -3.45
C TYR A 12 -6.90 -0.38 -4.56
N PRO A 13 -7.07 -1.70 -4.28
CA PRO A 13 -7.30 -2.68 -5.36
C PRO A 13 -8.59 -2.48 -6.14
N ALA A 14 -9.64 -1.90 -5.52
CA ALA A 14 -10.91 -1.70 -6.19
C ALA A 14 -10.93 -0.48 -7.14
N LEU A 15 -9.84 0.31 -7.21
CA LEU A 15 -9.76 1.40 -8.20
C LEU A 15 -9.67 0.87 -9.65
N ILE A 16 -9.17 -0.36 -9.84
CA ILE A 16 -9.19 -1.03 -11.15
C ILE A 16 -10.62 -1.27 -11.63
N ALA A 17 -11.53 -1.63 -10.73
CA ALA A 17 -12.88 -2.05 -11.07
C ALA A 17 -13.74 -0.86 -11.55
N PRO A 18 -14.71 -1.05 -12.45
CA PRO A 18 -15.77 -0.09 -12.73
C PRO A 18 -16.51 0.35 -11.46
N ASP A 19 -17.15 1.52 -11.47
CA ASP A 19 -17.75 2.09 -10.26
C ASP A 19 -18.87 1.23 -9.69
N GLU A 20 -19.64 0.57 -10.55
CA GLU A 20 -20.70 -0.38 -10.16
C GLU A 20 -20.19 -1.61 -9.41
N ASP A 21 -18.91 -1.96 -9.57
CA ASP A 21 -18.29 -3.13 -8.90
C ASP A 21 -17.53 -2.74 -7.62
N LYS A 22 -17.37 -1.46 -7.31
CA LYS A 22 -16.54 -1.00 -6.17
C LYS A 22 -17.08 -1.37 -4.80
N MET A 23 -18.39 -1.54 -4.67
CA MET A 23 -19.03 -1.97 -3.42
C MET A 23 -18.90 -3.48 -3.15
N TYR A 24 -18.40 -4.25 -4.12
CA TYR A 24 -18.25 -5.69 -3.98
C TYR A 24 -17.54 -6.14 -2.68
N PRO A 25 -16.44 -5.50 -2.23
CA PRO A 25 -15.79 -5.89 -0.97
C PRO A 25 -16.71 -5.75 0.25
N LEU A 26 -17.45 -4.63 0.37
CA LEU A 26 -18.42 -4.41 1.45
C LEU A 26 -19.54 -5.43 1.37
N LEU A 27 -20.18 -5.59 0.20
CA LEU A 27 -21.28 -6.52 -0.01
C LEU A 27 -20.86 -7.98 0.27
N ARG A 28 -19.61 -8.32 -0.08
CA ARG A 28 -19.04 -9.63 0.23
C ARG A 28 -18.88 -9.84 1.74
N THR A 29 -18.42 -8.82 2.48
CA THR A 29 -18.31 -8.87 3.94
C THR A 29 -19.69 -9.07 4.57
N LEU A 30 -20.69 -8.29 4.16
CA LEU A 30 -22.07 -8.42 4.65
C LEU A 30 -22.65 -9.83 4.44
N LYS A 31 -22.32 -10.45 3.32
CA LYS A 31 -22.84 -11.76 2.95
C LYS A 31 -22.10 -12.92 3.64
N ASN A 32 -20.79 -12.83 3.79
CA ASN A 32 -19.96 -14.01 4.07
C ASN A 32 -19.17 -13.94 5.38
N ASP A 33 -19.07 -12.78 6.03
CA ASP A 33 -18.30 -12.68 7.27
C ASP A 33 -19.15 -13.06 8.48
N GLU A 34 -18.91 -14.27 9.01
CA GLU A 34 -19.62 -14.81 10.18
C GLU A 34 -19.34 -14.05 11.48
N ARG A 35 -18.28 -13.20 11.50
CA ARG A 35 -17.94 -12.36 12.66
C ARG A 35 -18.86 -11.14 12.77
N LEU A 36 -19.56 -10.80 11.67
CA LEU A 36 -20.44 -9.65 11.62
C LEU A 36 -21.73 -9.91 12.43
N PRO A 37 -22.10 -9.03 13.38
CA PRO A 37 -23.41 -9.09 14.04
C PRO A 37 -24.55 -9.06 13.01
N GLU A 38 -25.55 -9.93 13.19
CA GLU A 38 -26.67 -10.04 12.26
C GLU A 38 -27.42 -8.69 12.07
N SER A 39 -27.51 -7.89 13.13
CA SER A 39 -28.12 -6.57 13.06
C SER A 39 -27.41 -5.60 12.10
N LEU A 40 -26.11 -5.74 11.91
CA LEU A 40 -25.33 -4.88 11.01
C LEU A 40 -25.38 -5.30 9.54
N LYS A 41 -26.04 -6.41 9.23
CA LYS A 41 -26.38 -6.77 7.84
C LYS A 41 -27.44 -5.86 7.24
N ASP A 42 -28.24 -5.20 8.09
CA ASP A 42 -29.19 -4.16 7.68
C ASP A 42 -28.51 -2.77 7.71
N PRO A 43 -28.39 -2.09 6.56
CA PRO A 43 -27.80 -0.75 6.47
C PRO A 43 -28.43 0.28 7.40
N MET A 44 -29.69 0.11 7.78
CA MET A 44 -30.36 1.03 8.71
C MET A 44 -29.72 1.07 10.09
N ASN A 45 -28.96 0.03 10.47
CA ASN A 45 -28.27 -0.06 11.74
C ASN A 45 -26.81 0.42 11.69
N TRP A 46 -26.34 0.87 10.53
CA TRP A 46 -24.97 1.40 10.39
C TRP A 46 -24.82 2.79 11.02
N PRO A 47 -23.59 3.22 11.33
CA PRO A 47 -23.33 4.61 11.70
C PRO A 47 -23.87 5.58 10.65
N GLU A 48 -24.34 6.75 11.10
CA GLU A 48 -24.89 7.76 10.19
C GLU A 48 -23.99 8.13 9.03
N PRO A 49 -22.65 8.38 9.20
CA PRO A 49 -21.77 8.70 8.08
C PRO A 49 -21.75 7.61 7.02
N MET A 50 -21.70 6.33 7.44
CA MET A 50 -21.71 5.20 6.53
C MET A 50 -23.03 5.10 5.75
N ARG A 51 -24.18 5.31 6.43
CA ARG A 51 -25.51 5.31 5.78
C ARG A 51 -25.63 6.45 4.75
N VAL A 52 -25.18 7.64 5.12
CA VAL A 52 -25.21 8.81 4.23
C VAL A 52 -24.34 8.58 3.00
N GLU A 53 -23.15 8.01 3.18
CA GLU A 53 -22.25 7.72 2.05
C GLU A 53 -22.79 6.59 1.16
N PHE A 54 -23.41 5.56 1.75
CA PHE A 54 -24.02 4.47 1.00
C PHE A 54 -25.24 4.93 0.18
N GLY A 55 -26.04 5.85 0.74
CA GLY A 55 -27.16 6.46 0.06
C GLY A 55 -28.25 5.48 -0.38
N ASP A 56 -29.09 5.94 -1.32
CA ASP A 56 -30.18 5.15 -1.91
C ASP A 56 -29.75 4.40 -3.19
N ASP A 57 -28.47 4.54 -3.57
CA ASP A 57 -27.91 3.98 -4.81
C ASP A 57 -26.83 2.92 -4.54
N ASP A 58 -26.88 2.29 -3.36
CA ASP A 58 -25.93 1.27 -2.91
C ASP A 58 -24.46 1.72 -3.01
N GLY A 59 -24.18 3.01 -2.77
CA GLY A 59 -22.85 3.61 -2.77
C GLY A 59 -22.27 3.92 -4.15
N TYR A 60 -23.06 3.86 -5.21
CA TYR A 60 -22.58 4.13 -6.57
C TYR A 60 -22.05 5.56 -6.72
N THR A 61 -22.80 6.55 -6.26
CA THR A 61 -22.36 7.97 -6.27
C THR A 61 -21.08 8.18 -5.43
N ALA A 62 -20.99 7.51 -4.27
CA ALA A 62 -19.78 7.54 -3.46
C ALA A 62 -18.58 6.94 -4.21
N ALA A 63 -18.78 5.82 -4.90
CA ALA A 63 -17.75 5.17 -5.71
C ALA A 63 -17.21 6.07 -6.82
N GLN A 64 -18.09 6.81 -7.53
CA GLN A 64 -17.70 7.77 -8.55
C GLN A 64 -16.87 8.93 -7.99
N LYS A 65 -17.36 9.59 -6.94
CA LYS A 65 -16.65 10.70 -6.27
C LYS A 65 -15.30 10.25 -5.72
N HIS A 66 -15.24 9.06 -5.16
CA HIS A 66 -14.01 8.48 -4.66
C HIS A 66 -12.99 8.24 -5.77
N ARG A 67 -13.44 7.70 -6.94
CA ARG A 67 -12.57 7.56 -8.13
C ARG A 67 -12.00 8.89 -8.57
N GLU A 68 -12.87 9.90 -8.74
CA GLU A 68 -12.44 11.23 -9.18
C GLU A 68 -11.33 11.79 -8.29
N ARG A 69 -11.49 11.70 -6.97
CA ARG A 69 -10.49 12.17 -6.00
C ARG A 69 -9.20 11.37 -6.06
N LEU A 70 -9.28 10.03 -6.14
CA LEU A 70 -8.10 9.18 -6.24
C LEU A 70 -7.32 9.45 -7.53
N VAL A 71 -8.01 9.52 -8.66
CA VAL A 71 -7.37 9.80 -9.97
C VAL A 71 -6.70 11.18 -9.96
N ALA A 72 -7.35 12.19 -9.39
CA ALA A 72 -6.75 13.52 -9.23
C ALA A 72 -5.46 13.45 -8.37
N GLY A 73 -5.48 12.69 -7.27
CA GLY A 73 -4.30 12.46 -6.42
C GLY A 73 -3.16 11.77 -7.17
N PHE A 74 -3.46 10.72 -7.95
CA PHE A 74 -2.45 10.03 -8.77
C PHE A 74 -1.86 10.92 -9.86
N ARG A 75 -2.70 11.69 -10.57
CA ARG A 75 -2.23 12.67 -11.56
C ARG A 75 -1.30 13.70 -10.93
N LYS A 76 -1.64 14.20 -9.74
CA LYS A 76 -0.80 15.16 -9.01
C LYS A 76 0.55 14.55 -8.64
N VAL A 77 0.58 13.38 -8.03
CA VAL A 77 1.84 12.70 -7.66
C VAL A 77 2.67 12.37 -8.92
N ARG A 78 2.03 11.84 -9.97
CA ARG A 78 2.71 11.59 -11.26
C ARG A 78 3.38 12.85 -11.81
N GLN A 79 2.63 13.97 -11.86
CA GLN A 79 3.15 15.25 -12.35
C GLN A 79 4.40 15.71 -11.55
N GLU A 80 4.39 15.55 -10.23
CA GLU A 80 5.53 15.91 -9.40
C GLU A 80 6.73 14.97 -9.63
N ILE A 81 6.51 13.66 -9.79
CA ILE A 81 7.57 12.69 -10.14
C ILE A 81 8.15 13.03 -11.52
N GLN A 82 7.33 13.34 -12.52
CA GLN A 82 7.79 13.73 -13.86
C GLN A 82 8.59 15.03 -13.84
N ALA A 83 8.12 16.04 -13.08
CA ALA A 83 8.83 17.31 -12.93
C ALA A 83 10.16 17.14 -12.19
N PHE A 84 10.22 16.24 -11.21
CA PHE A 84 11.46 15.89 -10.51
C PHE A 84 12.42 15.11 -11.41
N ASN A 85 11.93 14.33 -12.36
CA ASN A 85 12.68 13.52 -13.33
C ASN A 85 13.76 12.63 -12.66
N PRO A 86 13.36 11.62 -11.85
CA PRO A 86 14.29 10.74 -11.16
C PRO A 86 15.01 9.78 -12.12
N ASP A 87 16.19 9.30 -11.74
CA ASP A 87 16.87 8.20 -12.42
C ASP A 87 16.11 6.88 -12.22
N PHE A 88 15.48 6.71 -11.06
CA PHE A 88 14.59 5.60 -10.75
C PHE A 88 13.65 5.94 -9.58
N VAL A 89 12.64 5.10 -9.41
CA VAL A 89 11.65 5.21 -8.33
C VAL A 89 11.78 4.03 -7.39
N ILE A 90 11.93 4.28 -6.08
CA ILE A 90 11.80 3.25 -5.05
C ILE A 90 10.35 3.24 -4.59
N ILE A 91 9.70 2.07 -4.59
CA ILE A 91 8.36 1.90 -4.07
C ILE A 91 8.41 1.02 -2.82
N PHE A 92 8.02 1.58 -1.67
CA PHE A 92 7.70 0.80 -0.47
C PHE A 92 6.29 0.26 -0.61
N GLY A 93 6.14 -1.04 -0.59
CA GLY A 93 4.88 -1.74 -0.71
C GLY A 93 4.87 -3.02 0.12
N ASP A 94 3.70 -3.48 0.49
CA ASP A 94 3.52 -4.73 1.21
C ASP A 94 3.41 -5.93 0.26
N ASP A 95 3.54 -7.10 0.84
CA ASP A 95 3.29 -8.38 0.19
C ASP A 95 2.28 -9.18 1.02
N GLN A 96 1.19 -9.57 0.38
CA GLN A 96 0.09 -10.30 1.02
C GLN A 96 0.06 -11.75 0.54
N TYR A 97 1.12 -12.53 0.86
CA TYR A 97 1.24 -13.92 0.43
C TYR A 97 1.35 -14.06 -1.10
N GLU A 98 2.00 -13.10 -1.76
CA GLU A 98 2.18 -13.08 -3.21
C GLU A 98 3.59 -13.55 -3.61
N ASN A 99 4.63 -12.79 -3.27
CA ASN A 99 6.03 -13.17 -3.49
C ASN A 99 6.64 -13.94 -2.31
N PHE A 100 6.16 -13.69 -1.08
CA PHE A 100 6.66 -14.33 0.15
C PHE A 100 5.60 -15.28 0.70
N ARG A 101 5.98 -16.55 0.83
CA ARG A 101 5.14 -17.65 1.29
C ARG A 101 5.88 -18.49 2.31
N GLU A 102 5.44 -19.74 2.54
CA GLU A 102 6.02 -20.64 3.54
C GLU A 102 7.51 -20.93 3.32
N ASP A 103 8.04 -20.70 2.13
CA ASP A 103 9.46 -20.86 1.81
C ASP A 103 10.34 -19.80 2.47
N VAL A 104 9.89 -18.53 2.50
CA VAL A 104 10.58 -17.44 3.19
C VAL A 104 9.67 -16.25 3.43
N ILE A 105 9.70 -15.72 4.66
CA ILE A 105 9.08 -14.44 5.01
C ILE A 105 10.15 -13.54 5.62
N THR A 106 10.36 -12.38 5.02
CA THR A 106 11.37 -11.42 5.43
C THR A 106 10.72 -10.09 5.84
N PRO A 107 11.25 -9.39 6.87
CA PRO A 107 10.74 -8.07 7.25
C PRO A 107 10.85 -7.03 6.14
N PHE A 108 11.94 -7.07 5.37
CA PHE A 108 12.22 -6.15 4.26
C PHE A 108 12.95 -6.89 3.14
N CYS A 109 12.61 -6.59 1.89
CA CYS A 109 13.31 -7.17 0.73
C CYS A 109 13.39 -6.18 -0.43
N VAL A 110 14.58 -6.02 -0.99
CA VAL A 110 14.78 -5.32 -2.27
C VAL A 110 14.60 -6.31 -3.42
N LEU A 111 13.65 -6.03 -4.32
CA LEU A 111 13.43 -6.84 -5.51
C LEU A 111 14.32 -6.30 -6.64
N ALA A 112 15.53 -6.88 -6.76
CA ALA A 112 16.58 -6.45 -7.69
C ALA A 112 16.42 -7.13 -9.07
N TYR A 113 15.20 -7.06 -9.63
CA TYR A 113 14.88 -7.68 -10.91
C TYR A 113 15.30 -6.77 -12.08
N ASP A 114 15.57 -7.37 -13.24
CA ASP A 114 15.88 -6.64 -14.46
C ASP A 114 14.61 -5.98 -15.05
N GLU A 115 13.49 -6.69 -14.99
CA GLU A 115 12.19 -6.25 -15.49
C GLU A 115 11.05 -6.90 -14.71
N PHE A 116 9.88 -6.32 -14.82
CA PHE A 116 8.64 -6.81 -14.21
C PHE A 116 7.57 -6.94 -15.29
N ASN A 117 7.06 -8.15 -15.47
CA ASN A 117 5.95 -8.46 -16.38
C ASN A 117 4.70 -8.69 -15.54
N CYS A 118 3.71 -7.81 -15.66
CA CYS A 118 2.54 -7.80 -14.79
C CYS A 118 1.25 -7.95 -15.60
N SER A 119 0.37 -8.84 -15.15
CA SER A 119 -0.97 -9.08 -15.74
C SER A 119 -2.07 -8.76 -14.73
N PRO A 120 -2.33 -7.46 -14.42
CA PRO A 120 -3.22 -7.06 -13.31
C PRO A 120 -4.69 -7.38 -13.53
N PHE A 121 -5.09 -7.73 -14.75
CA PHE A 121 -6.47 -8.03 -15.13
C PHE A 121 -6.77 -9.52 -15.21
N THR A 122 -5.79 -10.37 -14.89
CA THR A 122 -6.00 -11.82 -14.69
C THR A 122 -5.96 -12.12 -13.19
N ARG A 123 -7.00 -12.81 -12.66
CA ARG A 123 -7.00 -13.25 -11.27
C ARG A 123 -6.14 -14.50 -11.10
N ALA A 124 -5.80 -14.82 -9.84
CA ALA A 124 -5.00 -16.01 -9.51
C ALA A 124 -5.64 -17.34 -9.97
N ASP A 125 -6.96 -17.38 -10.15
CA ASP A 125 -7.70 -18.53 -10.68
C ASP A 125 -7.76 -18.54 -12.22
N GLY A 126 -7.08 -17.60 -12.89
CA GLY A 126 -7.07 -17.44 -14.35
C GLY A 126 -8.29 -16.71 -14.92
N SER A 127 -9.26 -16.32 -14.09
CA SER A 127 -10.44 -15.60 -14.57
C SER A 127 -10.13 -14.14 -14.90
N ALA A 128 -10.86 -13.57 -15.86
CA ALA A 128 -10.76 -12.15 -16.22
C ALA A 128 -11.28 -11.25 -15.10
N ARG A 129 -10.56 -10.13 -14.88
CA ARG A 129 -10.98 -9.03 -14.02
C ARG A 129 -11.46 -7.88 -14.88
N ARG A 130 -12.72 -7.48 -14.75
CA ARG A 130 -13.20 -6.24 -15.37
C ARG A 130 -12.35 -5.06 -14.89
N ASN A 131 -12.01 -4.21 -15.82
CA ASN A 131 -11.22 -3.03 -15.51
C ASN A 131 -11.81 -1.77 -16.15
N VAL A 132 -11.55 -0.64 -15.54
CA VAL A 132 -12.10 0.67 -15.94
C VAL A 132 -11.61 1.17 -17.30
N TRP A 133 -10.55 0.56 -17.84
CA TRP A 133 -9.98 0.91 -19.14
C TRP A 133 -10.46 0.02 -20.28
N ASP A 134 -11.34 -0.95 -20.02
CA ASP A 134 -11.77 -1.97 -20.99
C ASP A 134 -10.62 -2.69 -21.68
N GLU A 135 -9.49 -2.81 -20.99
CA GLU A 135 -8.31 -3.48 -21.52
C GLU A 135 -8.46 -5.01 -21.43
N PRO A 136 -7.85 -5.76 -22.36
CA PRO A 136 -7.90 -7.22 -22.37
C PRO A 136 -7.38 -7.84 -21.07
N ALA A 137 -8.00 -8.95 -20.63
CA ALA A 137 -7.62 -9.62 -19.39
C ALA A 137 -6.18 -10.14 -19.40
N ASP A 138 -5.68 -10.53 -20.57
CA ASP A 138 -4.32 -11.05 -20.80
C ASP A 138 -3.29 -9.94 -21.10
N LYS A 139 -3.68 -8.65 -20.99
CA LYS A 139 -2.76 -7.54 -21.20
C LYS A 139 -1.60 -7.62 -20.21
N VAL A 140 -0.39 -7.59 -20.74
CA VAL A 140 0.85 -7.55 -19.98
C VAL A 140 1.42 -6.13 -19.98
N PHE A 141 1.76 -5.65 -18.77
CA PHE A 141 2.49 -4.41 -18.57
C PHE A 141 3.93 -4.75 -18.24
N ASN A 142 4.87 -4.10 -18.94
CA ASN A 142 6.29 -4.31 -18.75
C ASN A 142 6.89 -3.05 -18.10
N TYR A 143 7.54 -3.23 -16.97
CA TYR A 143 8.25 -2.18 -16.25
C TYR A 143 9.72 -2.54 -16.14
N GLN A 144 10.61 -1.57 -16.29
CA GLN A 144 12.03 -1.78 -16.12
C GLN A 144 12.41 -1.74 -14.65
N GLY A 145 13.23 -2.69 -14.22
CA GLY A 145 13.93 -2.63 -12.95
C GLY A 145 15.22 -1.82 -13.04
N HIS A 146 15.91 -1.68 -11.90
CA HIS A 146 17.22 -1.06 -11.84
C HIS A 146 18.18 -1.92 -11.01
N PRO A 147 18.69 -3.04 -11.56
CA PRO A 147 19.47 -4.02 -10.78
C PRO A 147 20.75 -3.44 -10.16
N GLU A 148 21.42 -2.50 -10.85
CA GLU A 148 22.63 -1.85 -10.35
C GLU A 148 22.31 -1.01 -9.10
N ALA A 149 21.30 -0.13 -9.17
CA ALA A 149 20.86 0.66 -8.04
C ALA A 149 20.36 -0.23 -6.90
N SER A 150 19.64 -1.30 -7.21
CA SER A 150 19.16 -2.26 -6.21
C SER A 150 20.30 -2.90 -5.41
N ARG A 151 21.38 -3.30 -6.07
CA ARG A 151 22.59 -3.85 -5.41
C ARG A 151 23.32 -2.78 -4.60
N TYR A 152 23.44 -1.57 -5.14
CA TYR A 152 24.03 -0.44 -4.41
C TYR A 152 23.28 -0.14 -3.13
N LEU A 153 21.97 -0.01 -3.21
CA LEU A 153 21.09 0.25 -2.06
C LEU A 153 21.15 -0.87 -1.03
N THR A 154 21.06 -2.12 -1.47
CA THR A 154 21.13 -3.29 -0.58
C THR A 154 22.46 -3.32 0.18
N SER A 155 23.58 -3.14 -0.51
CA SER A 155 24.91 -3.11 0.09
C SER A 155 25.06 -1.96 1.09
N GLY A 156 24.58 -0.76 0.70
CA GLY A 156 24.59 0.42 1.55
C GLY A 156 23.75 0.24 2.81
N LEU A 157 22.54 -0.33 2.69
CA LEU A 157 21.66 -0.62 3.84
C LEU A 157 22.29 -1.65 4.80
N ILE A 158 22.90 -2.72 4.28
CA ILE A 158 23.61 -3.70 5.11
C ILE A 158 24.75 -3.02 5.87
N ASN A 159 25.52 -2.16 5.22
CA ASN A 159 26.60 -1.41 5.86
C ASN A 159 26.09 -0.40 6.90
N GLN A 160 24.85 0.06 6.78
CA GLN A 160 24.15 0.89 7.77
C GLN A 160 23.49 0.06 8.91
N GLY A 161 23.73 -1.26 8.97
CA GLY A 161 23.18 -2.14 10.00
C GLY A 161 21.72 -2.53 9.78
N VAL A 162 21.26 -2.52 8.55
CA VAL A 162 19.93 -3.05 8.18
C VAL A 162 20.09 -4.43 7.58
N ASP A 163 19.53 -5.46 8.25
CA ASP A 163 19.48 -6.84 7.73
C ASP A 163 18.50 -6.92 6.56
N MET A 164 18.93 -6.42 5.38
CA MET A 164 18.12 -6.31 4.19
C MET A 164 18.19 -7.58 3.35
N ALA A 165 17.04 -8.25 3.16
CA ALA A 165 16.94 -9.30 2.17
C ALA A 165 16.90 -8.72 0.76
N TYR A 166 17.26 -9.54 -0.23
CA TYR A 166 17.17 -9.16 -1.64
C TYR A 166 16.88 -10.38 -2.51
N ALA A 167 16.21 -10.15 -3.64
CA ALA A 167 15.87 -11.19 -4.60
C ALA A 167 16.18 -10.74 -6.03
N TYR A 168 16.66 -11.64 -6.87
CA TYR A 168 16.99 -11.37 -8.27
C TYR A 168 15.92 -11.85 -9.25
N ARG A 169 14.95 -12.58 -8.77
CA ARG A 169 13.81 -13.07 -9.56
C ARG A 169 12.67 -13.47 -8.64
N PRO A 170 11.42 -13.43 -9.09
CA PRO A 170 10.30 -13.94 -8.33
C PRO A 170 10.41 -15.47 -8.18
N LEU A 171 9.99 -15.98 -7.03
CA LEU A 171 9.85 -17.43 -6.79
C LEU A 171 8.42 -17.89 -7.07
N HIS A 172 7.47 -17.01 -6.86
CA HIS A 172 6.04 -17.26 -7.00
C HIS A 172 5.40 -16.31 -8.02
N GLU A 173 4.28 -16.72 -8.60
CA GLU A 173 3.41 -15.87 -9.39
C GLU A 173 2.44 -15.10 -8.44
N PRO A 174 2.10 -13.88 -8.75
CA PRO A 174 2.23 -13.16 -10.04
C PRO A 174 3.57 -12.47 -10.29
N GLY A 175 4.60 -12.73 -9.51
CA GLY A 175 5.94 -12.19 -9.71
C GLY A 175 6.17 -10.81 -9.10
N LEU A 176 5.16 -10.01 -8.90
CA LEU A 176 5.18 -8.72 -8.21
C LEU A 176 3.87 -8.53 -7.44
N ALA A 177 3.95 -8.20 -6.16
CA ALA A 177 2.78 -7.99 -5.33
C ALA A 177 1.91 -6.84 -5.83
N HIS A 178 0.59 -6.95 -5.59
CA HIS A 178 -0.40 -5.98 -6.06
C HIS A 178 -0.13 -4.56 -5.57
N ALA A 179 0.52 -4.38 -4.40
CA ALA A 179 0.90 -3.08 -3.89
C ALA A 179 1.80 -2.31 -4.86
N PHE A 180 2.70 -3.00 -5.56
CA PHE A 180 3.58 -2.41 -6.57
C PHE A 180 2.89 -2.29 -7.92
N ILE A 181 2.22 -3.37 -8.38
CA ILE A 181 1.53 -3.38 -9.67
C ILE A 181 0.49 -2.27 -9.74
N ASN A 182 -0.38 -2.17 -8.72
CA ASN A 182 -1.43 -1.16 -8.68
C ASN A 182 -0.86 0.26 -8.60
N THR A 183 0.23 0.47 -7.87
CA THR A 183 0.92 1.76 -7.81
C THR A 183 1.35 2.22 -9.20
N LEU A 184 2.03 1.35 -9.94
CA LEU A 184 2.50 1.65 -11.30
C LEU A 184 1.33 1.86 -12.27
N LEU A 185 0.32 0.98 -12.19
CA LEU A 185 -0.89 1.06 -13.00
C LEU A 185 -1.66 2.37 -12.80
N TYR A 186 -1.70 2.88 -11.56
CA TYR A 186 -2.43 4.10 -11.21
C TYR A 186 -1.60 5.37 -11.43
N LEU A 187 -0.28 5.32 -11.28
CA LEU A 187 0.60 6.40 -11.72
C LEU A 187 0.54 6.57 -13.25
N ASP A 188 0.17 5.51 -13.98
CA ASP A 188 -0.12 5.54 -15.41
C ASP A 188 -1.62 5.40 -15.70
N TYR A 189 -2.48 6.02 -14.88
CA TYR A 189 -3.93 5.91 -15.02
C TYR A 189 -4.43 6.34 -16.41
N ASP A 190 -3.83 7.36 -16.96
CA ASP A 190 -4.19 7.93 -18.27
C ASP A 190 -3.51 7.22 -19.46
N ARG A 191 -2.72 6.15 -19.20
CA ARG A 191 -2.05 5.34 -20.23
C ARG A 191 -1.06 6.12 -21.12
N GLU A 192 -0.39 7.10 -20.53
CA GLU A 192 0.67 7.87 -21.20
C GLU A 192 2.06 7.21 -21.11
N GLY A 193 2.17 6.11 -20.38
CA GLY A 193 3.40 5.37 -20.08
C GLY A 193 4.08 5.86 -18.79
N PHE A 194 4.70 4.93 -18.06
CA PHE A 194 5.55 5.20 -16.91
C PHE A 194 6.96 4.71 -17.22
N SER A 195 7.85 5.63 -17.55
CA SER A 195 9.17 5.31 -18.16
C SER A 195 10.31 5.20 -17.14
N PHE A 196 10.10 5.53 -15.88
CA PHE A 196 11.14 5.46 -14.86
C PHE A 196 11.39 4.03 -14.44
N PRO A 197 12.67 3.57 -14.34
CA PRO A 197 13.00 2.30 -13.73
C PRO A 197 12.52 2.24 -12.29
N VAL A 198 12.19 1.04 -11.81
CA VAL A 198 11.58 0.83 -10.49
C VAL A 198 12.43 -0.10 -9.64
N VAL A 199 12.61 0.26 -8.38
CA VAL A 199 13.19 -0.60 -7.34
C VAL A 199 12.12 -0.85 -6.28
N PRO A 200 11.38 -1.98 -6.35
CA PRO A 200 10.42 -2.31 -5.32
C PRO A 200 11.16 -2.74 -4.05
N MET A 201 10.70 -2.20 -2.91
CA MET A 201 11.17 -2.56 -1.59
C MET A 201 9.98 -3.08 -0.77
N ALA A 202 9.90 -4.39 -0.64
CA ALA A 202 8.84 -5.05 0.08
C ALA A 202 9.00 -4.89 1.58
N VAL A 203 7.90 -4.58 2.26
CA VAL A 203 7.78 -4.46 3.72
C VAL A 203 6.73 -5.46 4.21
N ASN A 204 7.09 -6.30 5.18
CA ASN A 204 6.13 -7.22 5.79
C ASN A 204 5.16 -6.45 6.70
N CYS A 205 4.14 -5.84 6.12
CA CYS A 205 3.12 -5.08 6.84
C CYS A 205 2.14 -5.99 7.57
N TYR A 206 1.85 -7.17 7.04
CA TYR A 206 0.82 -8.08 7.55
C TYR A 206 1.29 -9.01 8.67
N GLY A 207 2.60 -9.15 8.89
CA GLY A 207 3.21 -9.85 10.02
C GLY A 207 2.46 -11.12 10.44
N ARG A 208 1.62 -10.98 11.47
CA ARG A 208 0.86 -12.10 12.07
C ARG A 208 -0.12 -12.80 11.14
N GLY A 209 -0.48 -12.18 10.01
CA GLY A 209 -1.48 -12.67 9.08
C GLY A 209 -0.93 -13.18 7.75
N VAL A 210 0.39 -13.18 7.53
CA VAL A 210 0.96 -13.53 6.21
C VAL A 210 0.57 -14.95 5.80
N ILE A 211 0.83 -15.95 6.63
CA ILE A 211 0.47 -17.35 6.37
C ILE A 211 -0.88 -17.69 6.96
N SER A 212 -1.10 -17.31 8.23
CA SER A 212 -2.31 -17.69 8.97
C SER A 212 -3.61 -17.13 8.38
N GLN A 213 -3.50 -16.05 7.61
CA GLN A 213 -4.63 -15.44 6.89
C GLN A 213 -4.37 -15.30 5.37
N LYS A 214 -3.19 -15.68 4.90
CA LYS A 214 -2.71 -15.46 3.53
C LYS A 214 -2.89 -13.99 3.11
N GLY A 215 -2.55 -13.06 4.01
CA GLY A 215 -2.75 -11.62 3.83
C GLY A 215 -4.21 -11.18 3.70
N GLY A 216 -5.17 -12.08 3.92
CA GLY A 216 -6.61 -11.80 3.82
C GLY A 216 -7.25 -11.36 5.13
N ALA A 217 -8.59 -11.28 5.10
CA ALA A 217 -9.39 -10.85 6.25
C ALA A 217 -9.69 -11.98 7.24
N LEU A 218 -9.69 -13.22 6.80
CA LEU A 218 -10.15 -14.37 7.58
C LEU A 218 -9.03 -15.37 7.82
N PRO A 219 -8.96 -15.98 9.02
CA PRO A 219 -8.01 -17.04 9.31
C PRO A 219 -8.19 -18.24 8.35
N VAL A 220 -7.07 -18.74 7.87
CA VAL A 220 -7.04 -20.00 7.12
C VAL A 220 -7.30 -21.15 8.10
N LYS A 221 -8.23 -22.04 7.75
CA LYS A 221 -8.56 -23.23 8.55
C LYS A 221 -8.06 -24.48 7.84
N VAL A 222 -7.32 -25.33 8.57
CA VAL A 222 -6.92 -26.65 8.14
C VAL A 222 -7.66 -27.67 9.02
N ASN A 223 -8.45 -28.55 8.42
CA ASN A 223 -9.32 -29.49 9.13
C ASN A 223 -10.25 -28.81 10.17
N GLY A 224 -10.74 -27.59 9.84
CA GLY A 224 -11.63 -26.83 10.70
C GLY A 224 -10.94 -26.03 11.83
N VAL A 225 -9.61 -26.13 11.97
CA VAL A 225 -8.81 -25.43 12.97
C VAL A 225 -8.09 -24.27 12.31
N ALA A 226 -8.21 -23.06 12.89
CA ALA A 226 -7.45 -21.90 12.43
C ALA A 226 -5.95 -22.10 12.65
N LEU A 227 -5.15 -21.62 11.72
CA LEU A 227 -3.69 -21.59 11.90
C LEU A 227 -3.32 -20.60 12.99
N GLU A 228 -2.26 -20.92 13.73
CA GLU A 228 -1.67 -20.00 14.70
C GLU A 228 -1.16 -18.74 14.00
N PRO A 229 -1.25 -17.58 14.66
CA PRO A 229 -0.68 -16.34 14.12
C PRO A 229 0.81 -16.44 13.85
N ASP A 230 1.26 -15.84 12.77
CA ASP A 230 2.69 -15.74 12.42
C ASP A 230 3.46 -14.83 13.39
N PRO A 231 4.81 -14.83 13.34
CA PRO A 231 5.61 -13.80 13.96
C PRO A 231 5.21 -12.38 13.50
N PRO A 232 5.35 -11.34 14.35
CA PRO A 232 4.99 -9.99 13.98
C PRO A 232 5.87 -9.44 12.86
N GLY A 233 5.34 -8.51 12.07
CA GLY A 233 6.10 -7.70 11.14
C GLY A 233 7.05 -6.72 11.86
N PRO A 234 7.82 -5.91 11.11
CA PRO A 234 8.67 -4.88 11.69
C PRO A 234 7.84 -3.82 12.41
N THR A 235 8.41 -3.21 13.46
CA THR A 235 7.75 -2.08 14.14
C THR A 235 7.80 -0.81 13.29
N ALA A 236 6.88 0.14 13.50
CA ALA A 236 6.91 1.45 12.86
C ALA A 236 8.26 2.16 13.09
N LYS A 237 8.80 2.08 14.30
CA LYS A 237 10.13 2.60 14.63
C LYS A 237 11.23 1.98 13.76
N ARG A 238 11.17 0.65 13.53
CA ARG A 238 12.16 -0.03 12.67
C ARG A 238 12.02 0.41 11.22
N CYS A 239 10.81 0.55 10.72
CA CYS A 239 10.55 1.07 9.37
C CYS A 239 11.13 2.48 9.19
N MET A 240 10.91 3.38 10.16
CA MET A 240 11.52 4.72 10.17
C MET A 240 13.06 4.65 10.14
N GLN A 241 13.68 3.76 10.92
CA GLN A 241 15.13 3.56 10.92
C GLN A 241 15.66 3.08 9.56
N VAL A 242 14.93 2.18 8.90
CA VAL A 242 15.27 1.70 7.54
C VAL A 242 15.20 2.85 6.54
N GLY A 243 14.16 3.67 6.60
CA GLY A 243 14.04 4.85 5.75
C GLY A 243 15.16 5.86 5.96
N ALA A 244 15.50 6.17 7.22
CA ALA A 244 16.61 7.05 7.55
C ALA A 244 17.96 6.51 7.04
N ALA A 245 18.21 5.20 7.19
CA ALA A 245 19.39 4.55 6.64
C ALA A 245 19.44 4.65 5.11
N LEU A 246 18.29 4.43 4.45
CA LEU A 246 18.17 4.58 2.99
C LEU A 246 18.49 6.02 2.54
N ALA A 247 17.98 7.04 3.24
CA ALA A 247 18.30 8.43 2.91
C ALA A 247 19.80 8.72 3.02
N ARG A 248 20.48 8.19 4.06
CA ARG A 248 21.94 8.34 4.19
C ARG A 248 22.70 7.67 3.03
N VAL A 249 22.31 6.45 2.65
CA VAL A 249 22.89 5.75 1.48
C VAL A 249 22.67 6.54 0.20
N LEU A 250 21.48 7.07 0.01
CA LEU A 250 21.13 7.86 -1.19
C LEU A 250 21.89 9.18 -1.25
N LYS A 251 22.10 9.88 -0.13
CA LYS A 251 22.89 11.13 -0.08
C LYS A 251 24.31 10.95 -0.63
N GLU A 252 24.89 9.77 -0.47
CA GLU A 252 26.23 9.41 -0.95
C GLU A 252 26.23 8.89 -2.41
N SER A 253 25.05 8.72 -3.01
CA SER A 253 24.89 8.20 -4.37
C SER A 253 24.95 9.31 -5.43
N PRO A 254 25.18 8.96 -6.70
CA PRO A 254 25.08 9.91 -7.81
C PRO A 254 23.63 10.12 -8.28
N TYR A 255 22.64 9.43 -7.72
CA TYR A 255 21.30 9.30 -8.27
C TYR A 255 20.33 10.38 -7.78
N ARG A 256 19.38 10.72 -8.65
CA ARG A 256 18.13 11.41 -8.32
C ARG A 256 17.06 10.35 -8.09
N VAL A 257 16.45 10.30 -6.90
CA VAL A 257 15.56 9.19 -6.54
C VAL A 257 14.23 9.69 -6.00
N ALA A 258 13.13 9.15 -6.53
CA ALA A 258 11.83 9.32 -5.94
C ALA A 258 11.51 8.14 -5.00
N LEU A 259 11.15 8.44 -3.77
CA LEU A 259 10.68 7.48 -2.76
C LEU A 259 9.16 7.51 -2.73
N VAL A 260 8.51 6.41 -3.04
CA VAL A 260 7.05 6.29 -3.05
C VAL A 260 6.60 5.31 -1.98
N ALA A 261 5.78 5.75 -1.03
CA ALA A 261 5.10 4.87 -0.09
C ALA A 261 3.71 4.53 -0.63
N SER A 262 3.46 3.25 -0.83
CA SER A 262 2.21 2.74 -1.38
C SER A 262 1.41 2.01 -0.32
N SER A 263 0.30 2.61 0.14
CA SER A 263 -0.66 1.94 1.03
C SER A 263 -1.99 2.65 1.11
N SER A 264 -3.05 1.90 1.32
CA SER A 264 -4.24 2.44 1.97
C SER A 264 -3.98 2.59 3.47
N TRP A 265 -4.82 3.35 4.19
CA TRP A 265 -4.64 3.55 5.62
C TRP A 265 -5.48 2.51 6.39
N SER A 266 -6.29 2.91 7.36
CA SER A 266 -7.11 1.92 8.08
C SER A 266 -7.99 1.10 7.13
N HIS A 267 -7.90 -0.23 7.24
CA HIS A 267 -8.72 -1.16 6.46
C HIS A 267 -9.91 -1.65 7.29
N ALA A 268 -11.11 -1.47 6.77
CA ALA A 268 -12.34 -1.93 7.42
C ALA A 268 -12.26 -3.40 7.81
N PHE A 269 -11.89 -4.28 6.87
CA PHE A 269 -11.84 -5.73 7.07
C PHE A 269 -10.79 -6.21 8.10
N LEU A 270 -9.91 -5.32 8.56
CA LEU A 270 -8.94 -5.58 9.64
C LEU A 270 -9.34 -4.92 10.96
N THR A 271 -10.37 -4.06 10.98
CA THR A 271 -10.75 -3.24 12.12
C THR A 271 -11.85 -3.90 12.94
N ALA A 272 -11.46 -4.78 13.87
CA ALA A 272 -12.40 -5.57 14.68
C ALA A 272 -13.35 -4.71 15.52
N LYS A 273 -12.89 -3.58 16.08
CA LYS A 273 -13.73 -2.65 16.87
C LYS A 273 -14.87 -2.03 16.08
N ASN A 274 -14.74 -1.99 14.75
CA ASN A 274 -15.75 -1.50 13.81
C ASN A 274 -16.49 -2.66 13.11
N ASN A 275 -16.50 -3.84 13.72
CA ASN A 275 -17.13 -5.05 13.19
C ASN A 275 -16.70 -5.40 11.75
N TYR A 276 -15.48 -5.03 11.36
CA TYR A 276 -14.92 -5.27 10.01
C TYR A 276 -15.67 -4.60 8.85
N LEU A 277 -16.51 -3.58 9.13
CA LEU A 277 -17.35 -2.90 8.11
C LEU A 277 -16.83 -1.55 7.66
N TRP A 278 -16.27 -0.74 8.58
CA TRP A 278 -15.76 0.57 8.25
C TRP A 278 -14.37 0.80 8.85
N PRO A 279 -13.54 1.67 8.23
CA PRO A 279 -12.19 1.93 8.71
C PRO A 279 -12.19 2.68 10.05
N ASP A 280 -11.05 2.65 10.75
CA ASP A 280 -10.82 3.46 11.94
C ASP A 280 -10.40 4.89 11.55
N THR A 281 -11.36 5.65 11.06
CA THR A 281 -11.18 7.03 10.61
C THR A 281 -10.63 7.95 11.71
N SER A 282 -10.95 7.68 12.97
CA SER A 282 -10.43 8.45 14.12
C SER A 282 -8.91 8.31 14.22
N SER A 283 -8.41 7.07 14.24
CA SER A 283 -6.97 6.81 14.27
C SER A 283 -6.25 7.33 13.03
N ASP A 284 -6.88 7.25 11.87
CA ASP A 284 -6.32 7.81 10.63
C ASP A 284 -6.21 9.34 10.69
N ARG A 285 -7.18 10.04 11.25
CA ARG A 285 -7.12 11.51 11.41
C ARG A 285 -6.01 11.95 12.35
N GLU A 286 -5.68 11.16 13.38
CA GLU A 286 -4.51 11.42 14.24
C GLU A 286 -3.21 11.28 13.46
N MET A 287 -3.06 10.21 12.66
CA MET A 287 -1.91 10.00 11.78
C MET A 287 -1.79 11.13 10.75
N LEU A 288 -2.90 11.55 10.14
CA LEU A 288 -2.97 12.66 9.20
C LEU A 288 -2.55 13.99 9.83
N SER A 289 -3.02 14.27 11.04
CA SER A 289 -2.64 15.48 11.78
C SER A 289 -1.14 15.52 12.04
N SER A 290 -0.56 14.38 12.46
CA SER A 290 0.87 14.27 12.69
C SER A 290 1.69 14.37 11.39
N LEU A 291 1.19 13.82 10.28
CA LEU A 291 1.80 13.98 8.95
C LEU A 291 1.87 15.46 8.55
N LYS A 292 0.73 16.15 8.59
CA LYS A 292 0.66 17.60 8.25
C LYS A 292 1.55 18.47 9.11
N ALA A 293 1.74 18.09 10.37
CA ALA A 293 2.62 18.79 11.31
C ALA A 293 4.10 18.39 11.17
N ALA A 294 4.44 17.45 10.28
CA ALA A 294 5.76 16.81 10.21
C ALA A 294 6.23 16.26 11.57
N ASN A 295 5.29 15.77 12.37
CA ASN A 295 5.58 15.12 13.66
C ASN A 295 5.89 13.63 13.45
N TYR A 296 7.08 13.34 12.92
CA TYR A 296 7.51 11.98 12.62
C TYR A 296 7.73 11.12 13.87
N GLY A 297 8.01 11.76 15.02
CA GLY A 297 8.09 11.09 16.31
C GLY A 297 6.79 10.38 16.71
N TYR A 298 5.63 10.93 16.32
CA TYR A 298 4.33 10.29 16.53
C TYR A 298 4.23 8.98 15.76
N TRP A 299 4.68 8.95 14.49
CA TRP A 299 4.70 7.74 13.66
C TRP A 299 5.62 6.66 14.24
N SER A 300 6.84 7.04 14.64
CA SER A 300 7.80 6.11 15.21
C SER A 300 7.37 5.54 16.57
N SER A 301 6.50 6.23 17.29
CA SER A 301 6.01 5.81 18.60
C SER A 301 4.86 4.80 18.54
N ARG A 302 4.21 4.63 17.37
CA ARG A 302 3.10 3.68 17.24
C ARG A 302 3.57 2.26 17.43
N THR A 303 2.90 1.55 18.33
CA THR A 303 3.15 0.13 18.55
C THR A 303 2.48 -0.73 17.49
N THR A 304 3.01 -1.92 17.24
CA THR A 304 2.38 -2.89 16.33
C THR A 304 0.94 -3.18 16.73
N ALA A 305 0.66 -3.33 18.04
CA ALA A 305 -0.69 -3.60 18.54
C ALA A 305 -1.67 -2.44 18.25
N GLU A 306 -1.25 -1.18 18.35
CA GLU A 306 -2.08 -0.02 18.00
C GLU A 306 -2.40 0.01 16.51
N LEU A 307 -1.39 -0.22 15.65
CA LEU A 307 -1.59 -0.25 14.20
C LEU A 307 -2.48 -1.42 13.77
N GLU A 308 -2.27 -2.61 14.33
CA GLU A 308 -3.11 -3.78 14.08
C GLU A 308 -4.56 -3.54 14.53
N ALA A 309 -4.77 -2.98 15.74
CA ALA A 309 -6.11 -2.69 16.26
C ALA A 309 -6.89 -1.66 15.42
N ALA A 310 -6.17 -0.73 14.79
CA ALA A 310 -6.75 0.28 13.91
C ALA A 310 -6.86 -0.17 12.43
N GLY A 311 -6.42 -1.39 12.09
CA GLY A 311 -6.37 -1.85 10.69
C GLY A 311 -5.37 -1.11 9.82
N GLN A 312 -4.35 -0.50 10.43
CA GLN A 312 -3.35 0.39 9.81
C GLN A 312 -2.04 -0.34 9.45
N HIS A 313 -2.10 -1.63 9.17
CA HIS A 313 -0.94 -2.47 8.92
C HIS A 313 0.01 -1.89 7.85
N GLU A 314 -0.54 -1.42 6.74
CA GLU A 314 0.21 -0.91 5.60
C GLU A 314 0.86 0.46 5.83
N LEU A 315 0.54 1.17 6.93
CA LEU A 315 1.25 2.41 7.28
C LEU A 315 2.75 2.21 7.54
N LEU A 316 3.22 0.96 7.67
CA LEU A 316 4.64 0.65 7.73
C LEU A 316 5.37 1.04 6.44
N ASN A 317 4.71 1.00 5.28
CA ASN A 317 5.26 1.51 4.02
C ASN A 317 5.50 3.03 4.11
N TRP A 318 4.52 3.78 4.65
CA TRP A 318 4.69 5.22 4.90
C TRP A 318 5.78 5.48 5.93
N ALA A 319 5.87 4.69 6.99
CA ALA A 319 6.91 4.85 8.00
C ALA A 319 8.31 4.72 7.40
N CYS A 320 8.53 3.82 6.43
CA CYS A 320 9.80 3.73 5.71
C CYS A 320 10.10 5.04 4.96
N MET A 321 9.16 5.57 4.17
CA MET A 321 9.34 6.82 3.44
C MET A 321 9.51 8.01 4.39
N LEU A 322 8.68 8.10 5.44
CA LEU A 322 8.74 9.19 6.42
C LEU A 322 10.05 9.20 7.23
N GLY A 323 10.63 8.03 7.49
CA GLY A 323 11.97 7.95 8.11
C GLY A 323 13.05 8.57 7.23
N ALA A 324 12.94 8.43 5.90
CA ALA A 324 13.83 9.14 4.98
C ALA A 324 13.54 10.65 4.99
N MET A 325 12.29 11.06 5.02
CA MET A 325 11.92 12.49 5.08
C MET A 325 12.37 13.15 6.37
N GLU A 326 12.29 12.47 7.51
CA GLU A 326 12.83 12.94 8.79
C GLU A 326 14.34 13.15 8.73
N GLU A 327 15.10 12.19 8.21
CA GLU A 327 16.56 12.27 8.03
C GLU A 327 16.97 13.43 7.10
N LEU A 328 16.10 13.81 6.18
CA LEU A 328 16.28 14.90 5.23
C LEU A 328 15.75 16.24 5.76
N ASN A 329 15.12 16.27 6.92
CA ASN A 329 14.41 17.45 7.48
C ASN A 329 13.32 17.97 6.52
N ALA A 330 12.76 17.12 5.68
CA ALA A 330 11.71 17.46 4.72
C ALA A 330 10.35 17.49 5.42
N LYS A 331 9.47 18.36 4.92
CA LYS A 331 8.07 18.46 5.35
C LYS A 331 7.16 18.24 4.17
N PRO A 332 5.91 17.77 4.37
CA PRO A 332 4.98 17.66 3.27
C PRO A 332 4.64 19.05 2.72
N ASP A 333 4.72 19.20 1.40
CA ASP A 333 4.30 20.40 0.66
C ASP A 333 2.92 20.24 0.02
N TYR A 334 2.44 19.00 -0.09
CA TYR A 334 1.09 18.67 -0.51
C TYR A 334 0.56 17.50 0.33
N VAL A 335 -0.69 17.60 0.77
CA VAL A 335 -1.41 16.51 1.44
C VAL A 335 -2.87 16.55 1.03
N GLU A 336 -3.36 15.49 0.41
CA GLU A 336 -4.78 15.27 0.09
C GLU A 336 -5.27 14.03 0.83
N TRP A 337 -6.39 14.20 1.55
CA TRP A 337 -7.02 13.14 2.33
C TRP A 337 -8.33 12.71 1.71
N VAL A 338 -8.50 11.43 1.42
CA VAL A 338 -9.72 10.85 0.84
C VAL A 338 -10.32 9.89 1.85
N GLU A 339 -11.32 10.38 2.57
CA GLU A 339 -12.05 9.63 3.61
C GLU A 339 -13.25 8.91 3.00
N THR A 340 -13.57 7.73 3.53
CA THR A 340 -14.74 6.93 3.17
C THR A 340 -15.09 5.95 4.28
N ASP A 341 -16.36 5.74 4.51
CA ASP A 341 -16.86 4.73 5.45
C ASP A 341 -17.29 3.43 4.73
N VAL A 342 -17.59 3.48 3.41
CA VAL A 342 -18.12 2.33 2.65
C VAL A 342 -17.10 1.69 1.70
N LEU A 343 -16.03 2.40 1.32
CA LEU A 343 -15.03 1.92 0.34
C LEU A 343 -13.79 1.33 1.03
N THR A 344 -14.01 0.61 2.10
CA THR A 344 -13.12 -0.32 2.82
C THR A 344 -11.84 0.25 3.44
N SER A 345 -11.37 1.42 3.07
CA SER A 345 -10.18 2.04 3.68
C SER A 345 -10.12 3.53 3.39
N ASN A 346 -9.44 4.30 4.23
CA ASN A 346 -9.09 5.68 3.94
C ASN A 346 -7.81 5.76 3.10
N LYS A 347 -7.60 6.86 2.39
CA LYS A 347 -6.45 7.06 1.50
C LYS A 347 -5.86 8.44 1.68
N CYS A 348 -4.56 8.53 1.48
CA CYS A 348 -3.82 9.79 1.55
C CYS A 348 -2.85 9.90 0.38
N PHE A 349 -2.72 11.10 -0.15
CA PHE A 349 -1.65 11.47 -1.06
C PHE A 349 -0.82 12.58 -0.41
N ALA A 350 0.48 12.49 -0.51
CA ALA A 350 1.38 13.53 -0.04
C ALA A 350 2.63 13.62 -0.91
N THR A 351 3.23 14.81 -1.00
CA THR A 351 4.55 14.99 -1.62
C THR A 351 5.47 15.76 -0.72
N PHE A 352 6.77 15.53 -0.88
CA PHE A 352 7.85 16.12 -0.09
C PHE A 352 9.00 16.52 -1.01
N LYS A 353 9.38 17.79 -0.99
CA LYS A 353 10.56 18.29 -1.69
C LYS A 353 11.70 18.49 -0.68
N THR A 354 12.89 17.99 -1.03
CA THR A 354 14.08 18.10 -0.17
C THR A 354 15.07 19.13 -0.70
#